data_22b79f79864d7abbf0e91830cb0a1df3
#
_entry.id   22b79f79864d7abbf0e91830cb0a1df3
#
_cell.length_a   1.000
_cell.length_b   1.000
_cell.length_c   1.000
_cell.angle_alpha   90.00
_cell.angle_beta   90.00
_cell.angle_gamma   90.00
#
_symmetry.space_group_name_H-M   'P 1'
#
loop_
_entity.id
_entity.type
_entity.pdbx_description
1 polymer ?
#
loop_
_entity_poly.entity_id
_entity_poly.type
_entity_poly.pdbx_seq_one_letter_code
_entity_poly.pdbx_strand_id
1 'polypeptide(L)'
;MRPPENSSASRSVPGPAPGSVHRAPRRSVGACLLAGLLALAPLAAGAAPAQATGEAAARATALPALPAPDSHGLTLRSWHEVPGFGGRLGEATFLTDAIFRPAGPGAPSIDPVRRPVKARILLPTDYDPRKQYPVLYLLHGGAADVEQWSKPDGGDIVETLRGTAFNGIVVMPEGGKAGWYSDWQGHTDGNFAPRWETFHIRRLLPWVDANFATRADRSGRAVAGASMGGLGALKYAAAHPDLFSAVGAFSGGTDIRPAAAQQTVGDSLWFYGAAFSWTGLLDGKYRVTGSTSYRMSTVFGPSSGWAAFNPVQVAGSEASYTAYDGRLALYAGTGEADIHGWNEALHRPLRGRGVAHRYCTGPGGHEMRLCREDLRNFVDYVYGSRARSCPNGWAPPAS
;
A
#
# COMPACT_ATOMS: atom_id res chain seq x y z
N MET A 1 -45.64 52.77 41.86
CA MET A 1 -46.49 51.87 40.99
C MET A 1 -45.76 50.65 40.75
N ARG A 2 -46.20 49.51 41.36
CA ARG A 2 -45.67 48.19 41.12
C ARG A 2 -46.54 47.52 40.02
N PRO A 3 -45.98 46.77 39.08
CA PRO A 3 -46.79 45.89 38.25
C PRO A 3 -47.02 44.54 38.90
N PRO A 4 -48.06 43.78 38.49
CA PRO A 4 -48.60 42.62 39.23
C PRO A 4 -47.84 41.33 38.92
N GLU A 5 -47.80 40.47 39.94
CA GLU A 5 -47.40 39.08 39.87
C GLU A 5 -48.40 38.28 39.03
N ASN A 6 -47.90 37.45 38.14
CA ASN A 6 -48.70 36.43 37.45
C ASN A 6 -48.15 35.06 37.78
N SER A 7 -48.86 34.29 38.57
CA SER A 7 -48.66 32.90 38.86
C SER A 7 -49.09 32.06 37.66
N SER A 8 -48.22 31.23 37.15
CA SER A 8 -48.63 30.12 36.25
C SER A 8 -48.14 28.81 36.78
N ALA A 9 -49.11 27.96 37.09
CA ALA A 9 -48.96 26.63 37.60
C ALA A 9 -48.21 25.69 36.62
N SER A 10 -47.21 25.02 37.16
CA SER A 10 -46.51 23.92 36.48
C SER A 10 -47.40 22.70 36.36
N ARG A 11 -47.76 22.33 35.14
CA ARG A 11 -48.30 20.99 34.83
C ARG A 11 -47.11 20.05 34.59
N SER A 12 -46.95 19.07 35.46
CA SER A 12 -46.07 17.93 35.31
C SER A 12 -46.58 17.02 34.21
N VAL A 13 -45.76 16.79 33.19
CA VAL A 13 -45.95 15.76 32.16
C VAL A 13 -45.27 14.49 32.64
N PRO A 14 -45.92 13.33 32.66
CA PRO A 14 -45.29 12.07 33.04
C PRO A 14 -44.28 11.64 31.95
N GLY A 15 -43.04 11.31 32.35
CA GLY A 15 -42.01 10.77 31.48
C GLY A 15 -42.34 9.35 31.02
N PRO A 16 -41.86 8.96 29.84
CA PRO A 16 -42.05 7.59 29.35
C PRO A 16 -41.20 6.58 30.13
N ALA A 17 -41.78 5.40 30.34
CA ALA A 17 -41.16 4.24 30.98
C ALA A 17 -39.86 3.80 30.24
N PRO A 18 -38.89 3.16 30.95
CA PRO A 18 -37.64 2.70 30.34
C PRO A 18 -37.91 1.54 29.39
N GLY A 19 -37.73 1.80 28.10
CA GLY A 19 -37.74 0.80 27.06
C GLY A 19 -36.52 -0.10 27.17
N SER A 20 -36.76 -1.40 27.13
CA SER A 20 -35.78 -2.48 27.10
C SER A 20 -34.77 -2.28 25.94
N VAL A 21 -33.51 -2.10 26.31
CA VAL A 21 -32.41 -2.06 25.37
C VAL A 21 -32.14 -3.48 24.86
N HIS A 22 -32.58 -3.78 23.65
CA HIS A 22 -32.14 -4.97 22.93
C HIS A 22 -30.65 -4.82 22.60
N ARG A 23 -29.81 -5.54 23.32
CA ARG A 23 -28.40 -5.75 22.99
C ARG A 23 -28.30 -6.52 21.67
N ALA A 24 -27.77 -5.89 20.62
CA ALA A 24 -27.32 -6.61 19.45
C ALA A 24 -26.14 -7.54 19.79
N PRO A 25 -26.06 -8.73 19.18
CA PRO A 25 -25.00 -9.67 19.51
C PRO A 25 -23.65 -9.17 18.97
N ARG A 26 -22.69 -9.01 19.88
CA ARG A 26 -21.27 -8.85 19.54
C ARG A 26 -20.82 -10.12 18.81
N ARG A 27 -20.51 -10.00 17.54
CA ARG A 27 -19.78 -11.04 16.81
C ARG A 27 -18.34 -11.06 17.32
N SER A 28 -18.03 -12.07 18.11
CA SER A 28 -16.69 -12.44 18.52
C SER A 28 -15.92 -12.93 17.29
N VAL A 29 -14.79 -12.31 17.00
CA VAL A 29 -13.78 -12.83 16.06
C VAL A 29 -13.10 -14.01 16.76
N GLY A 30 -13.49 -15.23 16.38
CA GLY A 30 -12.88 -16.44 16.89
C GLY A 30 -11.48 -16.62 16.31
N ALA A 31 -10.49 -16.68 17.20
CA ALA A 31 -9.17 -17.18 16.88
C ALA A 31 -9.26 -18.70 16.71
N CYS A 32 -9.04 -19.20 15.50
CA CYS A 32 -8.88 -20.63 15.26
C CYS A 32 -7.46 -21.07 15.63
N LEU A 33 -7.34 -21.70 16.80
CA LEU A 33 -6.22 -22.58 17.14
C LEU A 33 -6.48 -23.96 16.52
N LEU A 34 -5.70 -24.33 15.52
CA LEU A 34 -5.66 -25.69 14.97
C LEU A 34 -4.60 -26.50 15.72
N ALA A 35 -5.08 -27.45 16.53
CA ALA A 35 -4.26 -28.51 17.08
C ALA A 35 -4.05 -29.59 16.03
N GLY A 36 -2.79 -29.85 15.68
CA GLY A 36 -2.39 -30.91 14.77
C GLY A 36 -2.46 -32.29 15.44
N LEU A 37 -3.20 -33.22 14.86
CA LEU A 37 -3.14 -34.64 15.14
C LEU A 37 -2.11 -35.29 14.20
N LEU A 38 -1.05 -35.88 14.77
CA LEU A 38 -0.13 -36.77 14.08
C LEU A 38 -0.86 -38.09 13.80
N ALA A 39 -1.04 -38.43 12.54
CA ALA A 39 -1.35 -39.79 12.11
C ALA A 39 -0.10 -40.43 11.48
N LEU A 40 0.41 -41.47 12.15
CA LEU A 40 1.42 -42.39 11.62
C LEU A 40 0.74 -43.34 10.64
N ALA A 41 1.24 -43.42 9.41
CA ALA A 41 0.90 -44.49 8.43
C ALA A 41 2.18 -45.15 7.94
N PRO A 42 2.14 -46.47 7.62
CA PRO A 42 3.32 -47.31 7.51
C PRO A 42 4.03 -47.20 6.15
N LEU A 43 5.36 -47.46 6.17
CA LEU A 43 6.22 -47.58 5.01
C LEU A 43 5.78 -48.76 4.11
N ALA A 44 5.46 -48.45 2.85
CA ALA A 44 5.50 -49.44 1.80
C ALA A 44 6.73 -49.18 0.91
N ALA A 45 7.61 -50.16 0.88
CA ALA A 45 8.75 -50.18 -0.04
C ALA A 45 8.26 -50.43 -1.45
N GLY A 46 8.45 -49.49 -2.37
CA GLY A 46 8.12 -49.56 -3.76
C GLY A 46 9.26 -49.04 -4.63
N ALA A 47 9.64 -49.85 -5.64
CA ALA A 47 10.76 -49.73 -6.54
C ALA A 47 11.11 -48.37 -7.06
N ALA A 48 12.41 -48.08 -7.18
CA ALA A 48 12.97 -46.89 -7.80
C ALA A 48 12.66 -46.85 -9.33
N PRO A 49 12.14 -45.73 -9.85
CA PRO A 49 12.19 -45.49 -11.28
C PRO A 49 13.54 -44.87 -11.65
N ALA A 50 14.01 -45.25 -12.83
CA ALA A 50 15.26 -44.85 -13.45
C ALA A 50 15.45 -43.34 -13.46
N GLN A 51 16.68 -42.88 -13.12
CA GLN A 51 17.16 -41.53 -13.27
C GLN A 51 17.10 -41.10 -14.74
N ALA A 52 16.16 -40.23 -15.07
CA ALA A 52 16.29 -39.40 -16.25
C ALA A 52 17.24 -38.22 -15.85
N THR A 53 18.47 -38.34 -16.31
CA THR A 53 19.44 -37.24 -16.28
C THR A 53 18.96 -36.14 -17.22
N GLY A 54 18.25 -35.15 -16.65
CA GLY A 54 17.88 -33.92 -17.30
C GLY A 54 18.53 -32.80 -16.50
N GLU A 55 19.78 -32.48 -16.83
CA GLU A 55 20.50 -31.32 -16.36
C GLU A 55 19.86 -30.03 -16.89
N ALA A 56 18.91 -29.51 -16.15
CA ALA A 56 18.60 -28.10 -16.11
C ALA A 56 18.52 -27.69 -14.61
N ALA A 57 19.62 -27.90 -13.92
CA ALA A 57 19.81 -27.25 -12.65
C ALA A 57 19.76 -25.73 -12.93
N ALA A 58 18.59 -25.10 -12.64
CA ALA A 58 18.47 -23.67 -12.63
C ALA A 58 19.62 -23.14 -11.77
N ARG A 59 20.58 -22.45 -12.39
CA ARG A 59 21.62 -21.75 -11.69
C ARG A 59 20.90 -20.83 -10.69
N ALA A 60 21.02 -21.13 -9.42
CA ALA A 60 20.66 -20.17 -8.37
C ALA A 60 21.45 -18.90 -8.66
N THR A 61 20.81 -17.91 -9.22
CA THR A 61 21.43 -16.63 -9.49
C THR A 61 21.61 -15.95 -8.14
N ALA A 62 22.86 -15.80 -7.69
CA ALA A 62 23.13 -14.98 -6.52
C ALA A 62 22.66 -13.54 -6.80
N LEU A 63 22.23 -12.84 -5.75
CA LEU A 63 21.88 -11.42 -5.89
C LEU A 63 23.07 -10.66 -6.48
N PRO A 64 22.81 -9.67 -7.37
CA PRO A 64 23.89 -8.88 -7.94
C PRO A 64 24.56 -8.01 -6.87
N ALA A 65 25.86 -7.74 -7.07
CA ALA A 65 26.53 -6.68 -6.34
C ALA A 65 25.89 -5.33 -6.70
N LEU A 66 25.82 -4.43 -5.73
CA LEU A 66 25.26 -3.09 -5.91
C LEU A 66 26.37 -2.11 -6.26
N PRO A 67 26.35 -1.47 -7.45
CA PRO A 67 27.38 -0.52 -7.88
C PRO A 67 27.45 0.76 -7.04
N ALA A 68 26.30 1.23 -6.53
CA ALA A 68 26.19 2.47 -5.77
C ALA A 68 25.35 2.27 -4.49
N PRO A 69 25.79 1.42 -3.54
CA PRO A 69 25.01 1.05 -2.37
C PRO A 69 24.67 2.25 -1.46
N ASP A 70 25.62 3.17 -1.30
CA ASP A 70 25.47 4.40 -0.51
C ASP A 70 25.28 5.58 -1.45
N SER A 71 24.06 5.80 -1.89
CA SER A 71 23.74 6.87 -2.84
C SER A 71 22.36 7.46 -2.58
N HIS A 72 22.10 8.61 -3.19
CA HIS A 72 20.80 9.30 -3.15
C HIS A 72 20.26 9.57 -1.74
N GLY A 73 21.14 9.76 -0.73
CA GLY A 73 20.77 9.99 0.66
C GLY A 73 20.25 8.74 1.38
N LEU A 74 20.59 7.57 0.85
CA LEU A 74 20.45 6.27 1.51
C LEU A 74 21.84 5.74 1.85
N THR A 75 22.00 5.22 3.08
CA THR A 75 23.17 4.45 3.48
C THR A 75 22.74 3.00 3.67
N LEU A 76 23.29 2.11 2.86
CA LEU A 76 22.96 0.68 2.91
C LEU A 76 23.56 0.04 4.18
N ARG A 77 22.72 -0.69 4.92
CA ARG A 77 23.14 -1.46 6.11
C ARG A 77 23.22 -2.93 5.83
N SER A 78 22.32 -3.45 5.01
CA SER A 78 22.36 -4.83 4.56
C SER A 78 21.71 -4.97 3.19
N TRP A 79 22.26 -5.89 2.41
CA TRP A 79 21.68 -6.41 1.20
C TRP A 79 21.82 -7.93 1.26
N HIS A 80 20.72 -8.63 1.37
CA HIS A 80 20.73 -10.08 1.51
C HIS A 80 19.57 -10.75 0.77
N GLU A 81 19.78 -12.00 0.42
CA GLU A 81 18.73 -12.81 -0.21
C GLU A 81 17.62 -13.13 0.79
N VAL A 82 16.38 -13.02 0.34
CA VAL A 82 15.22 -13.57 1.05
C VAL A 82 15.07 -15.03 0.61
N PRO A 83 15.17 -16.00 1.55
CA PRO A 83 15.09 -17.42 1.21
C PRO A 83 13.78 -17.82 0.51
N GLY A 84 13.83 -18.81 -0.34
CA GLY A 84 12.65 -19.37 -1.02
C GLY A 84 12.33 -18.75 -2.39
N PHE A 85 13.12 -17.80 -2.87
CA PHE A 85 12.89 -17.09 -4.12
C PHE A 85 13.95 -17.38 -5.20
N GLY A 86 14.77 -18.42 -5.00
CA GLY A 86 15.77 -18.86 -5.98
C GLY A 86 16.81 -17.79 -6.33
N GLY A 87 17.28 -17.04 -5.36
CA GLY A 87 18.28 -15.97 -5.54
C GLY A 87 17.77 -14.69 -6.18
N ARG A 88 16.46 -14.56 -6.40
CA ARG A 88 15.90 -13.40 -7.12
C ARG A 88 15.32 -12.31 -6.23
N LEU A 89 14.98 -12.60 -4.98
CA LEU A 89 14.44 -11.63 -4.04
C LEU A 89 15.52 -11.18 -3.07
N GLY A 90 15.89 -9.91 -3.13
CA GLY A 90 16.75 -9.27 -2.16
C GLY A 90 16.00 -8.32 -1.23
N GLU A 91 16.43 -8.24 0.02
CA GLU A 91 15.99 -7.23 0.98
C GLU A 91 17.14 -6.28 1.28
N ALA A 92 16.93 -5.00 0.98
CA ALA A 92 17.83 -3.92 1.35
C ALA A 92 17.32 -3.23 2.62
N THR A 93 18.23 -2.94 3.55
CA THR A 93 17.97 -2.14 4.74
C THR A 93 18.82 -0.88 4.66
N PHE A 94 18.18 0.28 4.82
CA PHE A 94 18.81 1.58 4.68
C PHE A 94 18.72 2.40 5.96
N LEU A 95 19.65 3.33 6.12
CA LEU A 95 19.48 4.50 6.96
C LEU A 95 19.22 5.72 6.08
N THR A 96 18.29 6.57 6.51
CA THR A 96 17.91 7.79 5.79
C THR A 96 17.33 8.84 6.72
N ASP A 97 17.55 10.11 6.39
CA ASP A 97 16.93 11.25 7.04
C ASP A 97 15.49 11.52 6.54
N ALA A 98 15.07 10.86 5.46
CA ALA A 98 13.76 11.10 4.86
C ALA A 98 12.62 10.69 5.78
N ILE A 99 12.75 9.58 6.51
CA ILE A 99 11.67 9.04 7.34
C ILE A 99 11.51 9.80 8.65
N PHE A 100 12.58 10.40 9.15
CA PHE A 100 12.59 11.07 10.44
C PHE A 100 13.26 12.44 10.37
N ARG A 101 12.50 13.45 10.02
CA ARG A 101 12.95 14.82 10.06
C ARG A 101 12.67 15.41 11.44
N PRO A 102 13.68 16.03 12.11
CA PRO A 102 13.42 16.86 13.28
C PRO A 102 12.44 18.00 12.95
N ALA A 103 11.56 18.29 13.87
CA ALA A 103 10.50 19.28 13.70
C ALA A 103 10.97 20.72 13.95
N GLY A 104 11.91 21.21 13.18
CA GLY A 104 12.30 22.61 13.23
C GLY A 104 13.29 23.01 14.35
N PRO A 105 13.56 24.29 14.54
CA PRO A 105 14.54 24.78 15.53
C PRO A 105 14.15 24.39 16.95
N GLY A 106 15.07 23.81 17.73
CA GLY A 106 14.85 23.39 19.10
C GLY A 106 14.34 21.95 19.28
N ALA A 107 14.03 21.23 18.20
CA ALA A 107 13.79 19.82 18.32
C ALA A 107 15.06 19.07 18.79
N PRO A 108 14.93 18.04 19.66
CA PRO A 108 16.08 17.28 20.08
C PRO A 108 16.81 16.73 18.85
N SER A 109 18.12 16.91 18.79
CA SER A 109 18.99 16.32 17.77
C SER A 109 18.94 14.81 17.89
N ILE A 110 18.00 14.19 17.21
CA ILE A 110 17.95 12.74 17.09
C ILE A 110 18.74 12.41 15.84
N ASP A 111 19.78 11.61 16.01
CA ASP A 111 20.59 11.13 14.90
C ASP A 111 19.69 10.46 13.84
N PRO A 112 19.41 11.10 12.70
CA PRO A 112 18.52 10.56 11.67
C PRO A 112 19.10 9.28 11.06
N VAL A 113 20.40 9.03 11.22
CA VAL A 113 21.13 7.92 10.66
C VAL A 113 20.78 6.57 11.32
N ARG A 114 20.12 6.58 12.47
CA ARG A 114 19.85 5.35 13.23
C ARG A 114 18.55 4.64 12.93
N ARG A 115 17.84 4.98 11.83
CA ARG A 115 16.49 4.46 11.59
C ARG A 115 16.42 3.68 10.30
N PRO A 116 16.46 2.34 10.40
CA PRO A 116 16.42 1.49 9.23
C PRO A 116 15.02 1.54 8.59
N VAL A 117 15.02 1.58 7.28
CA VAL A 117 13.86 1.41 6.42
C VAL A 117 14.22 0.39 5.36
N LYS A 118 13.25 -0.37 4.89
CA LYS A 118 13.51 -1.52 4.03
C LYS A 118 12.88 -1.36 2.64
N ALA A 119 13.45 -2.08 1.68
CA ALA A 119 12.82 -2.38 0.41
C ALA A 119 13.17 -3.80 -0.02
N ARG A 120 12.19 -4.54 -0.53
CA ARG A 120 12.41 -5.81 -1.22
C ARG A 120 12.42 -5.58 -2.72
N ILE A 121 13.40 -6.17 -3.39
CA ILE A 121 13.59 -6.08 -4.84
C ILE A 121 13.55 -7.49 -5.42
N LEU A 122 12.52 -7.79 -6.21
CA LEU A 122 12.42 -9.02 -6.97
C LEU A 122 12.95 -8.81 -8.37
N LEU A 123 13.97 -9.56 -8.73
CA LEU A 123 14.55 -9.57 -10.06
C LEU A 123 13.76 -10.47 -11.01
N PRO A 124 13.72 -10.16 -12.31
CA PRO A 124 13.10 -11.02 -13.30
C PRO A 124 13.84 -12.37 -13.41
N THR A 125 13.19 -13.37 -13.99
CA THR A 125 13.85 -14.62 -14.33
C THR A 125 14.99 -14.32 -15.31
N ASP A 126 16.15 -14.94 -15.09
CA ASP A 126 17.34 -14.74 -15.92
C ASP A 126 17.80 -13.27 -16.01
N TYR A 127 17.81 -12.58 -14.86
CA TYR A 127 18.29 -11.21 -14.76
C TYR A 127 19.71 -11.07 -15.35
N ASP A 128 19.86 -10.17 -16.30
CA ASP A 128 21.13 -9.84 -16.95
C ASP A 128 21.38 -8.33 -16.79
N PRO A 129 22.43 -7.89 -16.06
CA PRO A 129 22.71 -6.47 -15.85
C PRO A 129 23.05 -5.69 -17.12
N ARG A 130 23.24 -6.36 -18.24
CA ARG A 130 23.47 -5.72 -19.56
C ARG A 130 22.17 -5.37 -20.31
N LYS A 131 21.02 -5.84 -19.81
CA LYS A 131 19.69 -5.54 -20.34
C LYS A 131 19.06 -4.38 -19.57
N GLN A 132 17.93 -3.89 -20.06
CA GLN A 132 17.09 -2.93 -19.34
C GLN A 132 15.71 -3.49 -19.12
N TYR A 133 15.25 -3.45 -17.87
CA TYR A 133 13.98 -4.03 -17.44
C TYR A 133 12.97 -2.96 -17.03
N PRO A 134 11.68 -3.15 -17.32
CA PRO A 134 10.65 -2.33 -16.71
C PRO A 134 10.63 -2.54 -15.20
N VAL A 135 10.20 -1.52 -14.47
CA VAL A 135 10.12 -1.53 -13.01
C VAL A 135 8.69 -1.32 -12.56
N LEU A 136 8.19 -2.19 -11.69
CA LEU A 136 6.93 -2.05 -11.00
C LEU A 136 7.20 -1.69 -9.53
N TYR A 137 6.84 -0.48 -9.12
CA TYR A 137 6.79 -0.08 -7.73
C TYR A 137 5.46 -0.55 -7.15
N LEU A 138 5.51 -1.48 -6.19
CA LEU A 138 4.33 -2.17 -5.67
C LEU A 138 4.16 -1.90 -4.18
N LEU A 139 3.17 -1.07 -3.85
CA LEU A 139 2.97 -0.48 -2.54
C LEU A 139 2.05 -1.35 -1.68
N HIS A 140 2.43 -1.56 -0.41
CA HIS A 140 1.66 -2.37 0.54
C HIS A 140 0.47 -1.61 1.14
N GLY A 141 -0.49 -2.34 1.71
CA GLY A 141 -1.65 -1.80 2.41
C GLY A 141 -1.33 -1.29 3.81
N GLY A 142 -2.30 -0.66 4.45
CA GLY A 142 -2.22 -0.31 5.87
C GLY A 142 -2.04 -1.53 6.75
N ALA A 143 -1.43 -1.38 7.93
CA ALA A 143 -1.08 -2.45 8.87
C ALA A 143 -0.05 -3.46 8.38
N ALA A 144 0.30 -3.44 7.10
CA ALA A 144 1.29 -4.32 6.49
C ALA A 144 2.70 -3.70 6.51
N ASP A 145 3.62 -4.35 5.86
CA ASP A 145 5.02 -4.00 5.75
C ASP A 145 5.61 -4.41 4.39
N VAL A 146 6.92 -4.25 4.25
CA VAL A 146 7.71 -4.59 3.05
C VAL A 146 7.50 -6.03 2.56
N GLU A 147 7.02 -6.91 3.41
CA GLU A 147 6.86 -8.34 3.10
C GLU A 147 5.53 -8.69 2.46
N GLN A 148 4.50 -7.83 2.58
CA GLN A 148 3.12 -8.16 2.21
C GLN A 148 3.01 -8.80 0.82
N TRP A 149 3.67 -8.22 -0.17
CA TRP A 149 3.56 -8.71 -1.54
C TRP A 149 4.38 -9.97 -1.81
N SER A 150 5.41 -10.25 -1.02
CA SER A 150 6.27 -11.42 -1.20
C SER A 150 5.84 -12.65 -0.40
N LYS A 151 5.02 -12.49 0.66
CA LYS A 151 4.53 -13.61 1.47
C LYS A 151 3.53 -14.48 0.71
N PRO A 152 3.57 -15.82 0.88
CA PRO A 152 2.61 -16.74 0.26
C PRO A 152 1.15 -16.50 0.69
N ASP A 153 0.91 -16.10 1.93
CA ASP A 153 -0.41 -15.72 2.47
C ASP A 153 -0.77 -14.24 2.17
N GLY A 154 0.18 -13.46 1.66
CA GLY A 154 0.02 -12.09 1.18
C GLY A 154 -0.15 -12.01 -0.32
N GLY A 155 0.72 -11.28 -0.99
CA GLY A 155 0.69 -11.07 -2.45
C GLY A 155 1.22 -12.22 -3.28
N ASP A 156 2.03 -13.12 -2.71
CA ASP A 156 2.66 -14.26 -3.40
C ASP A 156 3.22 -13.87 -4.78
N ILE A 157 4.03 -12.83 -4.79
CA ILE A 157 4.40 -12.07 -5.99
C ILE A 157 4.96 -12.93 -7.12
N VAL A 158 5.71 -13.97 -6.80
CA VAL A 158 6.30 -14.87 -7.83
C VAL A 158 5.21 -15.67 -8.53
N GLU A 159 4.28 -16.23 -7.76
CA GLU A 159 3.15 -16.99 -8.32
C GLU A 159 2.18 -16.04 -9.03
N THR A 160 1.91 -14.89 -8.43
CA THR A 160 1.01 -13.88 -9.00
C THR A 160 1.50 -13.39 -10.36
N LEU A 161 2.80 -13.24 -10.56
CA LEU A 161 3.35 -12.79 -11.84
C LEU A 161 3.65 -13.93 -12.82
N ARG A 162 3.53 -15.18 -12.38
CA ARG A 162 3.81 -16.34 -13.25
C ARG A 162 2.88 -16.37 -14.45
N GLY A 163 3.45 -16.44 -15.65
CA GLY A 163 2.70 -16.52 -16.91
C GLY A 163 2.04 -15.21 -17.33
N THR A 164 2.30 -14.09 -16.62
CA THR A 164 1.89 -12.76 -17.08
C THR A 164 2.87 -12.21 -18.12
N ALA A 165 2.47 -11.13 -18.78
CA ALA A 165 3.33 -10.44 -19.75
C ALA A 165 4.46 -9.63 -19.09
N PHE A 166 4.51 -9.53 -17.77
CA PHE A 166 5.51 -8.73 -17.06
C PHE A 166 6.77 -9.56 -16.78
N ASN A 167 7.87 -9.17 -17.41
CA ASN A 167 9.21 -9.64 -17.07
C ASN A 167 10.09 -8.45 -16.71
N GLY A 168 10.00 -8.02 -15.45
CA GLY A 168 10.67 -6.82 -14.96
C GLY A 168 11.10 -6.93 -13.50
N ILE A 169 11.60 -5.83 -12.98
CA ILE A 169 11.98 -5.67 -11.59
C ILE A 169 10.75 -5.23 -10.79
N VAL A 170 10.48 -5.87 -9.64
CA VAL A 170 9.45 -5.40 -8.71
C VAL A 170 10.12 -4.82 -7.48
N VAL A 171 9.80 -3.58 -7.16
CA VAL A 171 10.26 -2.87 -5.97
C VAL A 171 9.12 -2.78 -4.98
N MET A 172 9.26 -3.39 -3.83
CA MET A 172 8.29 -3.44 -2.74
C MET A 172 8.86 -2.67 -1.54
N PRO A 173 8.61 -1.36 -1.46
CA PRO A 173 9.19 -0.53 -0.40
C PRO A 173 8.38 -0.60 0.89
N GLU A 174 9.04 -0.34 2.01
CA GLU A 174 8.40 0.01 3.27
C GLU A 174 7.66 1.36 3.12
N GLY A 175 6.41 1.41 3.55
CA GLY A 175 5.57 2.62 3.53
C GLY A 175 5.03 2.99 4.91
N GLY A 176 5.51 2.29 5.96
CA GLY A 176 4.97 2.38 7.32
C GLY A 176 3.56 1.80 7.43
N LYS A 177 3.21 1.27 8.59
CA LYS A 177 1.89 0.64 8.80
C LYS A 177 0.71 1.62 8.66
N ALA A 178 0.95 2.90 8.87
CA ALA A 178 0.02 4.00 8.68
C ALA A 178 0.71 5.24 8.09
N GLY A 179 1.69 5.04 7.20
CA GLY A 179 2.47 6.14 6.61
C GLY A 179 1.73 6.90 5.52
N TRP A 180 0.69 6.30 4.96
CA TRP A 180 -0.20 6.88 3.94
C TRP A 180 0.55 7.43 2.72
N TYR A 181 1.76 6.94 2.48
CA TYR A 181 2.58 7.32 1.32
C TYR A 181 2.67 8.84 1.15
N SER A 182 2.87 9.55 2.28
CA SER A 182 2.87 11.01 2.34
C SER A 182 4.03 11.54 3.15
N ASP A 183 4.50 12.69 2.78
CA ASP A 183 5.34 13.50 3.65
C ASP A 183 4.40 14.17 4.67
N TRP A 184 4.44 13.71 5.92
CA TRP A 184 3.52 14.18 6.95
C TRP A 184 3.68 15.68 7.20
N GLN A 185 2.56 16.36 7.29
CA GLN A 185 2.51 17.82 7.50
C GLN A 185 2.65 18.21 8.97
N GLY A 186 2.19 17.36 9.86
CA GLY A 186 2.33 17.52 11.30
C GLY A 186 3.37 16.57 11.90
N HIS A 187 3.59 16.73 13.20
CA HIS A 187 4.60 15.98 13.94
C HIS A 187 3.98 14.92 14.84
N THR A 188 4.70 13.84 15.07
CA THR A 188 4.44 12.90 16.15
C THR A 188 4.94 13.49 17.49
N ASP A 189 4.58 12.88 18.61
CA ASP A 189 5.00 13.34 19.95
C ASP A 189 6.53 13.40 20.15
N GLY A 190 7.28 12.66 19.35
CA GLY A 190 8.75 12.75 19.30
C GLY A 190 9.28 13.83 18.36
N ASN A 191 8.45 14.78 17.95
CA ASN A 191 8.80 15.82 16.98
C ASN A 191 9.27 15.28 15.62
N PHE A 192 8.65 14.21 15.13
CA PHE A 192 8.97 13.61 13.83
C PHE A 192 7.85 13.82 12.83
N ALA A 193 8.23 14.16 11.60
CA ALA A 193 7.37 14.12 10.43
C ALA A 193 7.96 13.13 9.42
N PRO A 194 7.50 11.88 9.36
CA PRO A 194 8.00 10.93 8.38
C PRO A 194 7.67 11.42 6.97
N ARG A 195 8.66 11.32 6.06
CA ARG A 195 8.56 11.79 4.69
C ARG A 195 8.62 10.61 3.72
N TRP A 196 7.53 9.85 3.67
CA TRP A 196 7.45 8.62 2.88
C TRP A 196 7.53 8.88 1.38
N GLU A 197 6.89 9.94 0.87
CA GLU A 197 6.98 10.31 -0.54
C GLU A 197 8.43 10.71 -0.90
N THR A 198 9.07 11.53 -0.06
CA THR A 198 10.51 11.86 -0.22
C THR A 198 11.37 10.60 -0.24
N PHE A 199 11.12 9.64 0.66
CA PHE A 199 11.87 8.38 0.68
C PHE A 199 11.69 7.61 -0.64
N HIS A 200 10.46 7.40 -1.07
CA HIS A 200 10.18 6.60 -2.27
C HIS A 200 10.66 7.28 -3.55
N ILE A 201 10.31 8.55 -3.73
CA ILE A 201 10.49 9.26 -5.00
C ILE A 201 11.88 9.88 -5.12
N ARG A 202 12.38 10.50 -4.05
CA ARG A 202 13.64 11.27 -4.10
C ARG A 202 14.86 10.47 -3.68
N ARG A 203 14.67 9.31 -3.02
CA ARG A 203 15.77 8.48 -2.51
C ARG A 203 15.77 7.10 -3.15
N LEU A 204 14.71 6.31 -2.93
CA LEU A 204 14.67 4.90 -3.35
C LEU A 204 14.61 4.74 -4.86
N LEU A 205 13.75 5.49 -5.55
CA LEU A 205 13.62 5.37 -7.01
C LEU A 205 14.96 5.58 -7.74
N PRO A 206 15.69 6.71 -7.54
CA PRO A 206 16.99 6.88 -8.18
C PRO A 206 18.06 5.90 -7.64
N TRP A 207 17.96 5.44 -6.40
CA TRP A 207 18.84 4.39 -5.90
C TRP A 207 18.63 3.06 -6.64
N VAL A 208 17.40 2.70 -6.93
CA VAL A 208 17.08 1.49 -7.73
C VAL A 208 17.67 1.61 -9.11
N ASP A 209 17.53 2.76 -9.75
CA ASP A 209 18.11 3.00 -11.10
C ASP A 209 19.65 2.96 -11.11
N ALA A 210 20.29 3.41 -10.04
CA ALA A 210 21.75 3.37 -9.90
C ALA A 210 22.32 1.97 -9.63
N ASN A 211 21.50 1.04 -9.12
CA ASN A 211 21.98 -0.27 -8.66
C ASN A 211 21.45 -1.45 -9.48
N PHE A 212 20.43 -1.25 -10.31
CA PHE A 212 19.86 -2.32 -11.13
C PHE A 212 19.68 -1.88 -12.58
N ALA A 213 19.61 -2.85 -13.46
CA ALA A 213 19.46 -2.63 -14.90
C ALA A 213 18.01 -2.22 -15.25
N THR A 214 17.61 -1.05 -14.80
CA THR A 214 16.27 -0.50 -15.03
C THR A 214 16.17 0.21 -16.38
N ARG A 215 14.97 0.25 -16.95
CA ARG A 215 14.62 1.27 -17.93
C ARG A 215 14.26 2.53 -17.14
N ALA A 216 15.28 3.38 -16.95
CA ALA A 216 15.26 4.51 -16.02
C ALA A 216 14.52 5.76 -16.54
N ASP A 217 13.53 5.58 -17.42
CA ASP A 217 12.66 6.64 -17.90
C ASP A 217 11.19 6.36 -17.54
N ARG A 218 10.32 7.31 -17.82
CA ARG A 218 8.87 7.18 -17.56
C ARG A 218 8.27 5.92 -18.19
N SER A 219 8.66 5.59 -19.42
CA SER A 219 8.09 4.46 -20.16
C SER A 219 8.38 3.11 -19.51
N GLY A 220 9.47 3.03 -18.74
CA GLY A 220 9.90 1.85 -18.02
C GLY A 220 9.25 1.66 -16.66
N ARG A 221 8.52 2.66 -16.12
CA ARG A 221 8.04 2.59 -14.74
C ARG A 221 6.52 2.53 -14.64
N ALA A 222 6.05 1.65 -13.75
CA ALA A 222 4.66 1.62 -13.28
C ALA A 222 4.62 1.68 -11.75
N VAL A 223 3.54 2.20 -11.20
CA VAL A 223 3.26 2.19 -9.76
C VAL A 223 1.88 1.60 -9.51
N ALA A 224 1.79 0.69 -8.54
CA ALA A 224 0.52 0.10 -8.14
C ALA A 224 0.51 -0.23 -6.65
N GLY A 225 -0.65 -0.49 -6.09
CA GLY A 225 -0.72 -0.88 -4.68
C GLY A 225 -2.11 -1.26 -4.22
N ALA A 226 -2.16 -1.88 -3.04
CA ALA A 226 -3.40 -2.31 -2.39
C ALA A 226 -3.80 -1.35 -1.27
N SER A 227 -5.09 -1.05 -1.14
CA SER A 227 -5.63 -0.29 0.01
C SER A 227 -4.95 1.08 0.18
N MET A 228 -4.27 1.30 1.32
CA MET A 228 -3.40 2.46 1.54
C MET A 228 -2.37 2.63 0.41
N GLY A 229 -1.81 1.52 -0.11
CA GLY A 229 -0.88 1.54 -1.25
C GLY A 229 -1.54 1.95 -2.56
N GLY A 230 -2.82 1.67 -2.74
CA GLY A 230 -3.61 2.14 -3.89
C GLY A 230 -3.78 3.67 -3.87
N LEU A 231 -4.06 4.26 -2.70
CA LEU A 231 -4.00 5.71 -2.51
C LEU A 231 -2.61 6.25 -2.84
N GLY A 232 -1.57 5.62 -2.30
CA GLY A 232 -0.17 6.01 -2.53
C GLY A 232 0.20 6.01 -4.01
N ALA A 233 -0.18 4.96 -4.74
CA ALA A 233 0.07 4.83 -6.17
C ALA A 233 -0.59 5.97 -6.97
N LEU A 234 -1.86 6.24 -6.69
CA LEU A 234 -2.60 7.34 -7.36
C LEU A 234 -2.03 8.72 -7.01
N LYS A 235 -1.65 8.95 -5.74
CA LYS A 235 -0.99 10.20 -5.32
C LYS A 235 0.34 10.41 -6.05
N TYR A 236 1.19 9.39 -6.09
CA TYR A 236 2.49 9.48 -6.78
C TYR A 236 2.31 9.70 -8.28
N ALA A 237 1.34 9.02 -8.88
CA ALA A 237 1.01 9.23 -10.29
C ALA A 237 0.55 10.68 -10.56
N ALA A 238 -0.26 11.24 -9.68
CA ALA A 238 -0.74 12.63 -9.82
C ALA A 238 0.37 13.66 -9.62
N ALA A 239 1.21 13.46 -8.58
CA ALA A 239 2.28 14.40 -8.24
C ALA A 239 3.49 14.32 -9.17
N HIS A 240 3.73 13.16 -9.79
CA HIS A 240 4.92 12.86 -10.60
C HIS A 240 4.55 12.18 -11.93
N PRO A 241 3.76 12.83 -12.79
CA PRO A 241 3.32 12.25 -14.07
C PRO A 241 4.47 12.01 -15.05
N ASP A 242 5.63 12.61 -14.80
CA ASP A 242 6.88 12.43 -15.55
C ASP A 242 7.63 11.15 -15.16
N LEU A 243 7.34 10.55 -14.01
CA LEU A 243 8.07 9.37 -13.51
C LEU A 243 7.43 8.04 -13.87
N PHE A 244 6.10 7.97 -13.98
CA PHE A 244 5.38 6.72 -14.19
C PHE A 244 4.54 6.75 -15.46
N SER A 245 4.52 5.65 -16.19
CA SER A 245 3.70 5.50 -17.39
C SER A 245 2.39 4.77 -17.15
N ALA A 246 2.23 4.10 -16.01
CA ALA A 246 1.03 3.36 -15.66
C ALA A 246 0.79 3.39 -14.15
N VAL A 247 -0.50 3.33 -13.76
CA VAL A 247 -0.91 3.32 -12.36
C VAL A 247 -2.04 2.33 -12.12
N GLY A 248 -1.94 1.57 -11.00
CA GLY A 248 -2.95 0.60 -10.57
C GLY A 248 -3.33 0.79 -9.11
N ALA A 249 -4.63 0.73 -8.78
CA ALA A 249 -5.13 0.75 -7.42
C ALA A 249 -6.05 -0.44 -7.17
N PHE A 250 -5.69 -1.28 -6.21
CA PHE A 250 -6.40 -2.49 -5.82
C PHE A 250 -7.10 -2.24 -4.49
N SER A 251 -8.41 -2.18 -4.47
CA SER A 251 -9.20 -1.76 -3.30
C SER A 251 -8.65 -0.50 -2.65
N GLY A 252 -8.31 0.51 -3.48
CA GLY A 252 -7.60 1.71 -3.04
C GLY A 252 -8.48 2.71 -2.31
N GLY A 253 -7.90 3.42 -1.33
CA GLY A 253 -8.55 4.55 -0.64
C GLY A 253 -8.55 5.81 -1.52
N THR A 254 -9.36 5.84 -2.56
CA THR A 254 -9.31 6.84 -3.64
C THR A 254 -9.95 8.19 -3.31
N ASP A 255 -10.65 8.31 -2.19
CA ASP A 255 -11.19 9.57 -1.69
C ASP A 255 -11.02 9.69 -0.17
N ILE A 256 -10.29 10.70 0.27
CA ILE A 256 -10.03 10.92 1.70
C ILE A 256 -11.03 11.88 2.35
N ARG A 257 -11.99 12.43 1.62
CA ARG A 257 -12.95 13.42 2.13
C ARG A 257 -14.10 12.83 2.94
N PRO A 258 -14.65 11.65 2.61
CA PRO A 258 -15.73 11.05 3.38
C PRO A 258 -15.35 10.82 4.86
N ALA A 259 -16.31 10.97 5.77
CA ALA A 259 -16.09 10.76 7.19
C ALA A 259 -15.56 9.35 7.51
N ALA A 260 -16.04 8.32 6.80
CA ALA A 260 -15.54 6.94 6.94
C ALA A 260 -14.06 6.83 6.54
N ALA A 261 -13.61 7.51 5.47
CA ALA A 261 -12.21 7.56 5.08
C ALA A 261 -11.36 8.26 6.14
N GLN A 262 -11.84 9.38 6.66
CA GLN A 262 -11.15 10.10 7.74
C GLN A 262 -11.06 9.28 9.03
N GLN A 263 -12.11 8.54 9.36
CA GLN A 263 -12.13 7.60 10.47
C GLN A 263 -11.10 6.47 10.26
N THR A 264 -11.06 5.86 9.08
CA THR A 264 -10.08 4.81 8.73
C THR A 264 -8.65 5.29 8.89
N VAL A 265 -8.34 6.51 8.41
CA VAL A 265 -7.01 7.12 8.60
C VAL A 265 -6.74 7.34 10.08
N GLY A 266 -7.69 7.92 10.82
CA GLY A 266 -7.57 8.18 12.25
C GLY A 266 -7.35 6.91 13.08
N ASP A 267 -8.11 5.87 12.80
CA ASP A 267 -7.99 4.57 13.48
C ASP A 267 -6.63 3.91 13.18
N SER A 268 -6.19 3.95 11.93
CA SER A 268 -4.87 3.43 11.56
C SER A 268 -3.74 4.17 12.27
N LEU A 269 -3.87 5.48 12.43
CA LEU A 269 -2.90 6.29 13.17
C LEU A 269 -2.94 5.97 14.66
N TRP A 270 -4.11 5.71 15.22
CA TRP A 270 -4.24 5.29 16.62
C TRP A 270 -3.65 3.90 16.87
N PHE A 271 -3.93 2.92 16.00
CA PHE A 271 -3.45 1.56 16.13
C PHE A 271 -1.96 1.41 15.80
N TYR A 272 -1.48 2.11 14.79
CA TYR A 272 -0.14 1.90 14.22
C TYR A 272 0.75 3.13 14.27
N GLY A 273 0.19 4.32 14.15
CA GLY A 273 0.92 5.58 14.19
C GLY A 273 1.21 6.06 15.60
N ALA A 274 0.30 5.76 16.57
CA ALA A 274 0.56 5.95 17.99
C ALA A 274 1.71 5.07 18.50
N ALA A 275 2.27 4.26 17.65
CA ALA A 275 3.27 3.28 17.99
C ALA A 275 4.65 3.62 17.44
N PHE A 276 5.04 4.87 17.43
CA PHE A 276 6.45 5.24 17.29
C PHE A 276 7.14 5.25 18.65
N SER A 277 7.32 4.09 19.29
CA SER A 277 8.30 4.01 20.36
C SER A 277 9.69 3.76 19.78
N TRP A 278 10.70 4.26 20.45
CA TRP A 278 12.10 4.09 20.05
C TRP A 278 12.53 2.62 19.89
N THR A 279 11.94 1.72 20.67
CA THR A 279 12.25 0.30 20.67
C THR A 279 11.46 -0.46 19.62
N GLY A 280 10.29 0.03 19.21
CA GLY A 280 9.41 -0.63 18.28
C GLY A 280 9.75 -0.43 16.79
N LEU A 281 10.72 0.43 16.48
CA LEU A 281 11.19 0.65 15.11
C LEU A 281 11.92 -0.56 14.53
N LEU A 282 12.54 -1.35 15.40
CA LEU A 282 13.35 -2.51 14.99
C LEU A 282 12.53 -3.78 14.88
N ASP A 283 11.38 -3.86 15.56
CA ASP A 283 10.52 -5.05 15.60
C ASP A 283 9.14 -4.85 14.97
N GLY A 284 8.92 -3.70 14.34
CA GLY A 284 7.64 -3.37 13.71
C GLY A 284 6.51 -3.02 14.67
N LYS A 285 6.81 -2.84 15.96
CA LYS A 285 5.85 -2.47 16.99
C LYS A 285 6.04 -1.00 17.36
N TYR A 286 5.36 -0.13 16.67
CA TYR A 286 5.40 1.29 16.95
C TYR A 286 4.40 1.64 18.06
N ARG A 287 4.83 1.89 19.27
CA ARG A 287 3.99 2.44 20.35
C ARG A 287 4.47 3.83 20.72
N VAL A 288 3.63 4.82 20.58
CA VAL A 288 3.75 6.09 21.29
C VAL A 288 2.89 6.00 22.54
N THR A 289 3.51 6.01 23.70
CA THR A 289 2.78 6.14 24.95
C THR A 289 2.46 7.61 25.16
N GLY A 290 1.19 7.97 25.12
CA GLY A 290 0.72 9.20 25.74
C GLY A 290 0.02 10.22 24.87
N SER A 291 -0.14 10.06 23.55
CA SER A 291 -0.87 11.04 22.77
C SER A 291 -2.19 10.53 22.21
N THR A 292 -3.21 11.34 22.40
CA THR A 292 -4.60 11.03 22.09
C THR A 292 -5.07 11.57 20.73
N SER A 293 -4.20 12.08 19.87
CA SER A 293 -4.73 12.83 18.73
C SER A 293 -3.84 12.96 17.50
N TYR A 294 -3.34 11.84 16.95
CA TYR A 294 -2.97 11.90 15.54
C TYR A 294 -4.25 11.98 14.72
N ARG A 295 -4.41 13.13 14.07
CA ARG A 295 -5.54 13.39 13.19
C ARG A 295 -5.10 13.22 11.75
N MET A 296 -6.05 13.06 10.88
CA MET A 296 -5.83 13.11 9.45
C MET A 296 -5.00 14.32 8.99
N SER A 297 -5.18 15.47 9.64
CA SER A 297 -4.38 16.68 9.39
C SER A 297 -2.89 16.52 9.76
N THR A 298 -2.54 15.60 10.63
CA THR A 298 -1.12 15.28 10.91
C THR A 298 -0.44 14.66 9.69
N VAL A 299 -1.15 13.82 8.95
CA VAL A 299 -0.63 13.21 7.72
C VAL A 299 -0.76 14.16 6.54
N PHE A 300 -1.96 14.67 6.29
CA PHE A 300 -2.32 15.32 5.04
C PHE A 300 -2.45 16.84 5.13
N GLY A 301 -2.22 17.43 6.31
CA GLY A 301 -2.45 18.84 6.54
C GLY A 301 -3.95 19.21 6.55
N PRO A 302 -4.27 20.51 6.49
CA PRO A 302 -5.64 20.98 6.50
C PRO A 302 -6.39 20.59 5.22
N SER A 303 -7.70 20.38 5.33
CA SER A 303 -8.55 19.93 4.21
C SER A 303 -8.54 20.87 3.00
N SER A 304 -8.22 22.15 3.20
CA SER A 304 -8.05 23.12 2.11
C SER A 304 -6.94 22.76 1.12
N GLY A 305 -5.94 21.96 1.55
CA GLY A 305 -4.84 21.49 0.70
C GLY A 305 -5.10 20.17 -0.01
N TRP A 306 -6.19 19.45 0.33
CA TRP A 306 -6.38 18.08 -0.17
C TRP A 306 -6.65 17.98 -1.68
N ALA A 307 -7.18 19.04 -2.28
CA ALA A 307 -7.45 19.08 -3.71
C ALA A 307 -6.21 18.85 -4.58
N ALA A 308 -5.02 19.14 -4.05
CA ALA A 308 -3.77 18.96 -4.77
C ALA A 308 -3.34 17.49 -4.93
N PHE A 309 -3.87 16.57 -4.09
CA PHE A 309 -3.39 15.18 -4.09
C PHE A 309 -4.49 14.12 -3.88
N ASN A 310 -5.69 14.51 -3.42
CA ASN A 310 -6.80 13.56 -3.25
C ASN A 310 -7.27 13.07 -4.62
N PRO A 311 -7.21 11.76 -4.93
CA PRO A 311 -7.40 11.26 -6.29
C PRO A 311 -8.70 11.72 -6.96
N VAL A 312 -9.82 11.70 -6.24
CA VAL A 312 -11.12 12.16 -6.78
C VAL A 312 -11.09 13.64 -7.15
N GLN A 313 -10.43 14.49 -6.36
CA GLN A 313 -10.33 15.92 -6.64
C GLN A 313 -9.36 16.20 -7.78
N VAL A 314 -8.21 15.51 -7.80
CA VAL A 314 -7.25 15.59 -8.90
C VAL A 314 -7.91 15.17 -10.22
N ALA A 315 -8.66 14.07 -10.23
CA ALA A 315 -9.38 13.62 -11.44
C ALA A 315 -10.43 14.61 -11.93
N GLY A 316 -10.99 15.42 -11.05
CA GLY A 316 -11.91 16.52 -11.39
C GLY A 316 -11.22 17.81 -11.88
N SER A 317 -9.91 17.95 -11.72
CA SER A 317 -9.15 19.15 -12.06
C SER A 317 -8.56 19.08 -13.48
N GLU A 318 -8.01 20.21 -13.97
CA GLU A 318 -7.27 20.24 -15.25
C GLU A 318 -6.00 19.38 -15.20
N ALA A 319 -5.35 19.30 -14.04
CA ALA A 319 -4.19 18.43 -13.79
C ALA A 319 -4.60 16.97 -13.54
N SER A 320 -5.58 16.46 -14.29
CA SER A 320 -6.10 15.11 -14.13
C SER A 320 -5.12 14.01 -14.59
N TYR A 321 -5.52 12.75 -14.42
CA TYR A 321 -4.76 11.58 -14.84
C TYR A 321 -4.66 11.37 -16.36
N THR A 322 -4.78 12.39 -17.17
CA THR A 322 -4.67 12.31 -18.64
C THR A 322 -3.34 11.74 -19.12
N ALA A 323 -2.26 11.94 -18.34
CA ALA A 323 -0.95 11.33 -18.62
C ALA A 323 -0.98 9.78 -18.61
N TYR A 324 -2.03 9.18 -18.04
CA TYR A 324 -2.22 7.73 -17.89
C TYR A 324 -3.35 7.18 -18.75
N ASP A 325 -3.72 7.90 -19.81
CA ASP A 325 -4.80 7.50 -20.73
C ASP A 325 -4.58 6.07 -21.26
N GLY A 326 -5.55 5.18 -21.00
CA GLY A 326 -5.44 3.76 -21.33
C GLY A 326 -4.41 2.95 -20.51
N ARG A 327 -3.81 3.52 -19.43
CA ARG A 327 -2.81 2.88 -18.56
C ARG A 327 -3.08 3.09 -17.06
N LEU A 328 -4.29 3.50 -16.70
CA LEU A 328 -4.79 3.60 -15.34
C LEU A 328 -5.79 2.46 -15.10
N ALA A 329 -5.68 1.78 -13.95
CA ALA A 329 -6.61 0.72 -13.58
C ALA A 329 -7.04 0.82 -12.12
N LEU A 330 -8.35 0.63 -11.91
CA LEU A 330 -9.01 0.61 -10.60
C LEU A 330 -9.70 -0.74 -10.42
N TYR A 331 -9.64 -1.28 -9.22
CA TYR A 331 -10.27 -2.55 -8.85
C TYR A 331 -10.88 -2.39 -7.46
N ALA A 332 -12.15 -2.77 -7.28
CA ALA A 332 -12.80 -2.72 -5.97
C ALA A 332 -13.93 -3.73 -5.84
N GLY A 333 -13.95 -4.48 -4.75
CA GLY A 333 -15.03 -5.43 -4.43
C GLY A 333 -16.27 -4.72 -3.90
N THR A 334 -17.48 -5.15 -4.30
CA THR A 334 -18.75 -4.57 -3.83
C THR A 334 -19.05 -4.86 -2.36
N GLY A 335 -18.38 -5.85 -1.75
CA GLY A 335 -18.43 -6.14 -0.31
C GLY A 335 -17.68 -5.13 0.56
N GLU A 336 -16.89 -4.25 -0.06
CA GLU A 336 -16.17 -3.14 0.59
C GLU A 336 -16.92 -1.82 0.36
N ALA A 337 -18.14 -1.69 0.89
CA ALA A 337 -19.09 -0.63 0.51
C ALA A 337 -18.46 0.78 0.43
N ASP A 338 -17.67 1.19 1.42
CA ASP A 338 -17.02 2.49 1.44
C ASP A 338 -15.94 2.61 0.35
N ILE A 339 -15.02 1.65 0.29
CA ILE A 339 -13.92 1.64 -0.70
C ILE A 339 -14.48 1.55 -2.12
N HIS A 340 -15.48 0.69 -2.34
CA HIS A 340 -16.18 0.61 -3.62
C HIS A 340 -16.77 1.97 -4.01
N GLY A 341 -17.50 2.62 -3.08
CA GLY A 341 -18.06 3.94 -3.30
C GLY A 341 -17.02 5.02 -3.61
N TRP A 342 -15.84 4.96 -2.97
CA TRP A 342 -14.75 5.90 -3.27
C TRP A 342 -14.15 5.65 -4.67
N ASN A 343 -14.03 4.39 -5.09
CA ASN A 343 -13.55 4.07 -6.44
C ASN A 343 -14.57 4.48 -7.52
N GLU A 344 -15.88 4.33 -7.26
CA GLU A 344 -16.93 4.90 -8.09
C GLU A 344 -16.83 6.44 -8.19
N ALA A 345 -16.56 7.09 -7.05
CA ALA A 345 -16.38 8.54 -7.02
C ALA A 345 -15.17 9.01 -7.83
N LEU A 346 -14.13 8.20 -7.95
CA LEU A 346 -12.97 8.47 -8.81
C LEU A 346 -13.28 8.15 -10.28
N HIS A 347 -13.95 7.03 -10.55
CA HIS A 347 -14.32 6.62 -11.91
C HIS A 347 -15.11 7.71 -12.65
N ARG A 348 -16.07 8.33 -11.98
CA ARG A 348 -16.95 9.35 -12.60
C ARG A 348 -16.21 10.54 -13.22
N PRO A 349 -15.34 11.28 -12.49
CA PRO A 349 -14.60 12.38 -13.10
C PRO A 349 -13.59 11.92 -14.15
N LEU A 350 -12.94 10.76 -14.00
CA LEU A 350 -12.07 10.21 -15.04
C LEU A 350 -12.84 10.00 -16.34
N ARG A 351 -14.01 9.36 -16.26
CA ARG A 351 -14.89 9.15 -17.40
C ARG A 351 -15.38 10.48 -17.99
N GLY A 352 -15.81 11.41 -17.13
CA GLY A 352 -16.30 12.72 -17.56
C GLY A 352 -15.27 13.56 -18.32
N ARG A 353 -13.97 13.30 -18.06
CA ARG A 353 -12.85 13.94 -18.78
C ARG A 353 -12.32 13.13 -19.96
N GLY A 354 -12.94 12.01 -20.28
CA GLY A 354 -12.51 11.14 -21.38
C GLY A 354 -11.19 10.39 -21.12
N VAL A 355 -10.72 10.30 -19.87
CA VAL A 355 -9.53 9.51 -19.54
C VAL A 355 -9.87 8.04 -19.66
N ALA A 356 -9.34 7.36 -20.68
CA ALA A 356 -9.51 5.94 -20.84
C ALA A 356 -8.81 5.20 -19.70
N HIS A 357 -9.56 4.44 -18.92
CA HIS A 357 -9.05 3.68 -17.78
C HIS A 357 -9.82 2.37 -17.64
N ARG A 358 -9.19 1.42 -16.96
CA ARG A 358 -9.87 0.19 -16.56
C ARG A 358 -10.47 0.40 -15.18
N TYR A 359 -11.73 0.03 -15.02
CA TYR A 359 -12.35 -0.12 -13.72
C TYR A 359 -13.08 -1.47 -13.68
N CYS A 360 -12.70 -2.32 -12.74
CA CYS A 360 -13.29 -3.63 -12.54
C CYS A 360 -13.90 -3.72 -11.15
N THR A 361 -15.16 -4.17 -11.07
CA THR A 361 -15.88 -4.31 -9.81
C THR A 361 -16.76 -5.56 -9.82
N GLY A 362 -17.02 -6.13 -8.64
CA GLY A 362 -17.84 -7.32 -8.47
C GLY A 362 -17.78 -7.87 -7.04
N PRO A 363 -18.35 -9.06 -6.78
CA PRO A 363 -18.40 -9.64 -5.45
C PRO A 363 -17.01 -9.81 -4.82
N GLY A 364 -16.90 -9.53 -3.53
CA GLY A 364 -15.68 -9.71 -2.74
C GLY A 364 -15.45 -8.58 -1.76
N GLY A 365 -14.59 -8.83 -0.77
CA GLY A 365 -14.21 -7.90 0.29
C GLY A 365 -12.76 -7.44 0.17
N HIS A 366 -12.21 -6.92 1.26
CA HIS A 366 -10.85 -6.39 1.34
C HIS A 366 -9.83 -7.53 1.55
N GLU A 367 -9.58 -8.30 0.50
CA GLU A 367 -8.82 -9.55 0.58
C GLU A 367 -7.60 -9.52 -0.34
N MET A 368 -6.41 -9.87 0.18
CA MET A 368 -5.19 -9.97 -0.63
C MET A 368 -5.30 -10.96 -1.78
N ARG A 369 -6.13 -12.00 -1.65
CA ARG A 369 -6.42 -12.95 -2.73
C ARG A 369 -6.98 -12.24 -3.97
N LEU A 370 -7.90 -11.30 -3.78
CA LEU A 370 -8.45 -10.49 -4.89
C LEU A 370 -7.37 -9.55 -5.46
N CYS A 371 -6.61 -8.90 -4.59
CA CYS A 371 -5.52 -8.01 -5.03
C CYS A 371 -4.45 -8.73 -5.86
N ARG A 372 -4.22 -10.04 -5.65
CA ARG A 372 -3.32 -10.84 -6.52
C ARG A 372 -3.84 -10.89 -7.96
N GLU A 373 -5.11 -11.22 -8.13
CA GLU A 373 -5.73 -11.31 -9.44
C GLU A 373 -5.85 -9.93 -10.11
N ASP A 374 -6.08 -8.89 -9.31
CA ASP A 374 -6.09 -7.50 -9.78
C ASP A 374 -4.70 -7.08 -10.28
N LEU A 375 -3.64 -7.43 -9.54
CA LEU A 375 -2.26 -7.20 -9.95
C LEU A 375 -1.93 -7.95 -11.24
N ARG A 376 -2.29 -9.23 -11.33
CA ARG A 376 -2.11 -10.06 -12.54
C ARG A 376 -2.80 -9.40 -13.74
N ASN A 377 -4.04 -9.00 -13.58
CA ASN A 377 -4.81 -8.31 -14.60
C ASN A 377 -4.20 -6.94 -14.98
N PHE A 378 -3.73 -6.19 -14.00
CA PHE A 378 -3.08 -4.89 -14.22
C PHE A 378 -1.80 -5.04 -15.05
N VAL A 379 -0.92 -5.97 -14.72
CA VAL A 379 0.33 -6.14 -15.47
C VAL A 379 0.07 -6.65 -16.89
N ASP A 380 -0.91 -7.52 -17.10
CA ASP A 380 -1.31 -7.94 -18.44
C ASP A 380 -1.98 -6.82 -19.24
N TYR A 381 -2.72 -5.94 -18.57
CA TYR A 381 -3.31 -4.75 -19.20
C TYR A 381 -2.25 -3.74 -19.64
N VAL A 382 -1.19 -3.57 -18.84
CA VAL A 382 -0.12 -2.59 -19.10
C VAL A 382 0.94 -3.11 -20.04
N TYR A 383 1.37 -4.36 -19.89
CA TYR A 383 2.54 -4.92 -20.59
C TYR A 383 2.19 -5.99 -21.64
N GLY A 384 0.97 -6.53 -21.58
CA GLY A 384 0.51 -7.59 -22.47
C GLY A 384 -0.33 -7.07 -23.64
N SER A 385 -1.15 -7.98 -24.16
CA SER A 385 -2.10 -7.73 -25.25
C SER A 385 -3.37 -6.99 -24.80
N ARG A 386 -3.33 -6.32 -23.65
CA ARG A 386 -4.45 -5.64 -22.97
C ARG A 386 -5.56 -6.65 -22.65
N ALA A 387 -5.41 -7.38 -21.55
CA ALA A 387 -6.48 -8.27 -21.05
C ALA A 387 -7.83 -7.56 -21.13
N ARG A 388 -8.76 -8.14 -21.90
CA ARG A 388 -10.05 -7.50 -22.20
C ARG A 388 -11.07 -7.69 -21.09
N SER A 389 -10.92 -8.75 -20.29
CA SER A 389 -11.82 -9.10 -19.18
C SER A 389 -11.28 -8.62 -17.85
N CYS A 390 -12.20 -8.27 -16.95
CA CYS A 390 -11.89 -8.07 -15.55
C CYS A 390 -11.51 -9.39 -14.85
N PRO A 391 -10.66 -9.37 -13.80
CA PRO A 391 -10.34 -10.56 -13.00
C PRO A 391 -11.52 -10.92 -12.08
N ASN A 392 -11.38 -12.01 -11.32
CA ASN A 392 -12.32 -12.42 -10.26
C ASN A 392 -13.79 -12.62 -10.72
N GLY A 393 -14.05 -12.78 -12.01
CA GLY A 393 -15.42 -12.76 -12.56
C GLY A 393 -16.10 -11.39 -12.48
N TRP A 394 -15.35 -10.34 -12.22
CA TRP A 394 -15.83 -8.95 -12.16
C TRP A 394 -16.12 -8.39 -13.54
N ALA A 395 -16.82 -7.27 -13.57
CA ALA A 395 -17.15 -6.54 -14.80
C ALA A 395 -16.80 -5.06 -14.66
N PRO A 396 -16.69 -4.32 -15.77
CA PRO A 396 -16.78 -2.88 -15.71
C PRO A 396 -18.14 -2.46 -15.11
N PRO A 397 -18.21 -1.32 -14.39
CA PRO A 397 -19.49 -0.83 -13.88
C PRO A 397 -20.49 -0.62 -15.02
N ALA A 398 -21.77 -0.78 -14.72
CA ALA A 398 -22.83 -0.46 -15.67
C ALA A 398 -22.70 1.00 -16.14
N SER A 399 -22.86 1.22 -17.42
CA SER A 399 -22.69 2.53 -18.10
C SER A 399 -23.73 3.56 -17.64
#